data_6e37d3d18188a39e98950685ef8bd3b5
#
_entry.id   6e37d3d18188a39e98950685ef8bd3b5
#
_cell.length_a   1.000
_cell.length_b   1.000
_cell.length_c   1.000
_cell.angle_alpha   90.00
_cell.angle_beta   90.00
_cell.angle_gamma   90.00
#
_symmetry.space_group_name_H-M   'P 1'
#
loop_
_entity.id
_entity.type
_entity.pdbx_description
1 polymer ?
#
loop_
_entity_poly.entity_id
_entity_poly.type
_entity_poly.pdbx_seq_one_letter_code
_entity_poly.pdbx_strand_id
1 'polypeptide(L)'
;MAARNKARKRAFQILFEAEQRGVDPKTAMADWIRLARTDDRQPPVTEYTMQLVEGCEAHAERIDELLSSYSVGWSLDRMPVVDRNVLRLGTYELLWEDDVPDAVVLDEAVQLAKEFSTDESPAFVNGLLARLMELKPTLKR
;
A
#
# COMPACT_ATOMS: atom_id res chain seq x y z
N MET A 1 11.34 -6.23 9.21
CA MET A 1 10.97 -7.08 10.33
C MET A 1 9.76 -7.93 9.98
N ALA A 2 9.80 -9.20 10.38
CA ALA A 2 8.77 -10.17 9.98
C ALA A 2 7.34 -9.75 10.36
N ALA A 3 7.16 -9.16 11.55
CA ALA A 3 5.83 -8.74 11.99
C ALA A 3 5.23 -7.63 11.12
N ARG A 4 6.05 -6.63 10.77
CA ARG A 4 5.59 -5.53 9.91
C ARG A 4 5.44 -5.98 8.46
N ASN A 5 6.25 -6.93 8.01
CA ASN A 5 6.12 -7.52 6.68
C ASN A 5 4.74 -8.15 6.51
N LYS A 6 4.32 -8.97 7.48
CA LYS A 6 3.00 -9.60 7.46
C LYS A 6 1.88 -8.56 7.56
N ALA A 7 2.09 -7.52 8.37
CA ALA A 7 1.12 -6.45 8.51
C ALA A 7 0.92 -5.69 7.20
N ARG A 8 2.00 -5.42 6.47
CA ARG A 8 1.95 -4.75 5.17
C ARG A 8 1.20 -5.60 4.13
N LYS A 9 1.49 -6.89 4.12
CA LYS A 9 0.81 -7.81 3.20
C LYS A 9 -0.70 -7.81 3.46
N ARG A 10 -1.09 -7.87 4.73
CA ARG A 10 -2.50 -7.84 5.10
C ARG A 10 -3.14 -6.50 4.71
N ALA A 11 -2.44 -5.39 4.97
CA ALA A 11 -2.94 -4.07 4.60
C ALA A 11 -3.16 -3.97 3.08
N PHE A 12 -2.19 -4.46 2.30
CA PHE A 12 -2.34 -4.51 0.84
C PHE A 12 -3.57 -5.32 0.44
N GLN A 13 -3.76 -6.50 1.03
CA GLN A 13 -4.90 -7.36 0.71
C GLN A 13 -6.24 -6.68 1.02
N ILE A 14 -6.31 -5.94 2.13
CA ILE A 14 -7.50 -5.18 2.51
C ILE A 14 -7.78 -4.07 1.49
N LEU A 15 -6.76 -3.30 1.11
CA LEU A 15 -6.90 -2.23 0.13
C LEU A 15 -7.33 -2.78 -1.24
N PHE A 16 -6.73 -3.87 -1.66
CA PHE A 16 -7.06 -4.53 -2.92
C PHE A 16 -8.53 -4.99 -2.91
N GLU A 17 -8.93 -5.66 -1.86
CA GLU A 17 -10.30 -6.14 -1.73
C GLU A 17 -11.31 -4.98 -1.71
N ALA A 18 -11.00 -3.91 -0.99
CA ALA A 18 -11.88 -2.75 -0.92
C ALA A 18 -12.12 -2.17 -2.31
N GLU A 19 -11.08 -2.03 -3.11
CA GLU A 19 -11.22 -1.51 -4.47
C GLU A 19 -12.03 -2.46 -5.34
N GLN A 20 -11.78 -3.78 -5.25
CA GLN A 20 -12.52 -4.78 -6.03
C GLN A 20 -14.00 -4.80 -5.68
N ARG A 21 -14.33 -4.58 -4.41
CA ARG A 21 -15.72 -4.58 -3.94
C ARG A 21 -16.40 -3.22 -4.10
N GLY A 22 -15.64 -2.16 -4.38
CA GLY A 22 -16.18 -0.81 -4.45
C GLY A 22 -16.64 -0.28 -3.10
N VAL A 23 -15.94 -0.66 -2.02
CA VAL A 23 -16.24 -0.20 -0.66
C VAL A 23 -15.04 0.55 -0.08
N ASP A 24 -15.27 1.27 1.02
CA ASP A 24 -14.18 1.96 1.71
C ASP A 24 -13.19 0.96 2.32
N PRO A 25 -11.89 1.29 2.38
CA PRO A 25 -10.92 0.43 3.04
C PRO A 25 -11.29 0.06 4.48
N LYS A 26 -11.86 0.99 5.24
CA LYS A 26 -12.31 0.70 6.62
C LYS A 26 -13.42 -0.34 6.66
N THR A 27 -14.30 -0.33 5.68
CA THR A 27 -15.38 -1.32 5.59
C THR A 27 -14.81 -2.72 5.34
N ALA A 28 -13.90 -2.85 4.38
CA ALA A 28 -13.23 -4.12 4.11
C ALA A 28 -12.44 -4.58 5.33
N MET A 29 -11.75 -3.68 6.01
CA MET A 29 -10.98 -3.99 7.20
C MET A 29 -11.89 -4.50 8.34
N ALA A 30 -13.05 -3.88 8.53
CA ALA A 30 -14.01 -4.33 9.55
C ALA A 30 -14.43 -5.77 9.29
N ASP A 31 -14.62 -6.14 8.04
CA ASP A 31 -14.97 -7.51 7.67
C ASP A 31 -13.84 -8.49 8.01
N TRP A 32 -12.58 -8.12 7.76
CA TRP A 32 -11.43 -8.92 8.13
C TRP A 32 -11.30 -9.09 9.65
N ILE A 33 -11.54 -8.01 10.41
CA ILE A 33 -11.50 -8.07 11.88
C ILE A 33 -12.57 -9.02 12.39
N ARG A 34 -13.78 -8.94 11.84
CA ARG A 34 -14.88 -9.81 12.23
C ARG A 34 -14.58 -11.26 11.91
N LEU A 35 -14.05 -11.53 10.71
CA LEU A 35 -13.70 -12.88 10.29
C LEU A 35 -12.64 -13.50 11.21
N ALA A 36 -11.65 -12.72 11.62
CA ALA A 36 -10.60 -13.21 12.51
C ALA A 36 -11.13 -13.57 13.89
N ARG A 37 -12.24 -12.97 14.32
CA ARG A 37 -12.88 -13.29 15.61
C ARG A 37 -13.70 -14.58 15.57
N THR A 38 -14.17 -14.95 14.37
CA THR A 38 -15.08 -16.08 14.20
C THR A 38 -14.42 -17.31 13.60
N ASP A 39 -13.21 -17.17 13.08
CA ASP A 39 -12.46 -18.27 12.44
C ASP A 39 -11.02 -18.26 12.97
N ASP A 40 -10.71 -19.26 13.80
CA ASP A 40 -9.40 -19.40 14.43
C ASP A 40 -8.27 -19.58 13.42
N ARG A 41 -8.58 -19.92 12.17
CA ARG A 41 -7.58 -20.07 11.12
C ARG A 41 -7.13 -18.73 10.55
N GLN A 42 -7.87 -17.65 10.84
CA GLN A 42 -7.53 -16.31 10.37
C GLN A 42 -6.76 -15.58 11.48
N PRO A 43 -5.53 -15.12 11.19
CA PRO A 43 -4.78 -14.35 12.18
C PRO A 43 -5.47 -13.02 12.45
N PRO A 44 -5.37 -12.50 13.68
CA PRO A 44 -5.94 -11.19 14.02
C PRO A 44 -5.35 -10.09 13.13
N VAL A 45 -6.16 -9.07 12.84
CA VAL A 45 -5.67 -7.86 12.18
C VAL A 45 -4.86 -7.07 13.20
N THR A 46 -3.59 -6.84 12.91
CA THR A 46 -2.69 -6.19 13.86
C THR A 46 -2.89 -4.68 13.87
N GLU A 47 -2.39 -4.04 14.93
CA GLU A 47 -2.45 -2.60 15.06
C GLU A 47 -1.76 -1.89 13.89
N TYR A 48 -0.60 -2.38 13.47
CA TYR A 48 0.11 -1.75 12.35
C TYR A 48 -0.67 -1.87 11.03
N THR A 49 -1.34 -2.99 10.80
CA THR A 49 -2.21 -3.15 9.64
C THR A 49 -3.32 -2.09 9.66
N MET A 50 -3.96 -1.90 10.82
CA MET A 50 -5.01 -0.89 10.95
C MET A 50 -4.48 0.51 10.69
N GLN A 51 -3.31 0.82 11.24
CA GLN A 51 -2.65 2.10 11.02
C GLN A 51 -2.39 2.36 9.54
N LEU A 52 -1.89 1.36 8.82
CA LEU A 52 -1.62 1.50 7.39
C LEU A 52 -2.89 1.71 6.58
N VAL A 53 -3.93 0.92 6.83
CA VAL A 53 -5.21 1.03 6.11
C VAL A 53 -5.87 2.39 6.37
N GLU A 54 -5.93 2.78 7.64
CA GLU A 54 -6.53 4.06 8.02
C GLU A 54 -5.74 5.25 7.45
N GLY A 55 -4.41 5.14 7.46
CA GLY A 55 -3.54 6.17 6.89
C GLY A 55 -3.71 6.30 5.38
N CYS A 56 -3.78 5.19 4.68
CA CYS A 56 -4.02 5.22 3.23
C CYS A 56 -5.36 5.85 2.91
N GLU A 57 -6.39 5.56 3.67
CA GLU A 57 -7.71 6.18 3.45
C GLU A 57 -7.69 7.67 3.77
N ALA A 58 -7.05 8.05 4.87
CA ALA A 58 -6.98 9.46 5.28
C ALA A 58 -6.24 10.33 4.28
N HIS A 59 -5.23 9.78 3.61
CA HIS A 59 -4.39 10.50 2.65
C HIS A 59 -4.63 10.08 1.20
N ALA A 60 -5.72 9.39 0.91
CA ALA A 60 -5.99 8.79 -0.39
C ALA A 60 -5.91 9.79 -1.54
N GLU A 61 -6.50 10.96 -1.37
CA GLU A 61 -6.53 11.99 -2.41
C GLU A 61 -5.14 12.49 -2.75
N ARG A 62 -4.33 12.79 -1.73
CA ARG A 62 -2.95 13.27 -1.93
C ARG A 62 -2.07 12.18 -2.51
N ILE A 63 -2.23 10.95 -2.06
CA ILE A 63 -1.49 9.80 -2.58
C ILE A 63 -1.76 9.65 -4.07
N ASP A 64 -3.03 9.63 -4.47
CA ASP A 64 -3.40 9.45 -5.88
C ASP A 64 -2.93 10.61 -6.74
N GLU A 65 -2.95 11.83 -6.21
CA GLU A 65 -2.41 13.00 -6.89
C GLU A 65 -0.92 12.86 -7.17
N LEU A 66 -0.15 12.41 -6.18
CA LEU A 66 1.28 12.19 -6.35
C LEU A 66 1.59 11.08 -7.34
N LEU A 67 0.87 9.96 -7.24
CA LEU A 67 1.07 8.86 -8.17
C LEU A 67 0.73 9.27 -9.60
N SER A 68 -0.35 10.00 -9.79
CA SER A 68 -0.75 10.50 -11.11
C SER A 68 0.28 11.47 -11.68
N SER A 69 0.87 12.32 -10.83
CA SER A 69 1.81 13.34 -11.27
C SER A 69 3.15 12.77 -11.69
N TYR A 70 3.61 11.70 -11.04
CA TYR A 70 4.97 11.20 -11.23
C TYR A 70 5.07 9.86 -11.93
N SER A 71 3.96 9.21 -12.23
CA SER A 71 3.97 7.95 -12.97
C SER A 71 4.36 8.18 -14.42
N VAL A 72 5.26 7.36 -14.93
CA VAL A 72 5.69 7.38 -16.32
C VAL A 72 5.24 6.09 -17.00
N GLY A 73 4.51 6.22 -18.09
CA GLY A 73 4.07 5.08 -18.88
C GLY A 73 2.67 4.58 -18.58
N TRP A 74 2.22 4.67 -17.33
CA TRP A 74 0.87 4.27 -16.94
C TRP A 74 0.19 5.36 -16.13
N SER A 75 -1.01 5.76 -16.55
CA SER A 75 -1.87 6.59 -15.71
C SER A 75 -2.40 5.74 -14.56
N LEU A 76 -2.82 6.40 -13.47
CA LEU A 76 -3.27 5.70 -12.27
C LEU A 76 -4.39 4.70 -12.57
N ASP A 77 -5.38 5.09 -13.37
CA ASP A 77 -6.52 4.25 -13.70
C ASP A 77 -6.18 3.10 -14.67
N ARG A 78 -5.03 3.17 -15.34
CA ARG A 78 -4.56 2.11 -16.24
C ARG A 78 -3.58 1.17 -15.58
N MET A 79 -3.08 1.49 -14.40
CA MET A 79 -2.21 0.58 -13.67
C MET A 79 -2.95 -0.72 -13.33
N PRO A 80 -2.25 -1.86 -13.35
CA PRO A 80 -2.83 -3.07 -12.77
C PRO A 80 -3.29 -2.78 -11.34
N VAL A 81 -4.42 -3.35 -10.93
CA VAL A 81 -5.01 -3.07 -9.62
C VAL A 81 -4.04 -3.40 -8.49
N VAL A 82 -3.26 -4.48 -8.64
CA VAL A 82 -2.25 -4.86 -7.65
C VAL A 82 -1.20 -3.75 -7.53
N ASP A 83 -0.65 -3.29 -8.66
CA ASP A 83 0.39 -2.25 -8.66
C ASP A 83 -0.12 -0.97 -8.02
N ARG A 84 -1.33 -0.56 -8.37
CA ARG A 84 -1.94 0.65 -7.83
C ARG A 84 -2.02 0.60 -6.30
N ASN A 85 -2.47 -0.52 -5.77
CA ASN A 85 -2.63 -0.65 -4.31
C ASN A 85 -1.30 -0.84 -3.58
N VAL A 86 -0.34 -1.52 -4.20
CA VAL A 86 1.03 -1.59 -3.66
C VAL A 86 1.63 -0.18 -3.60
N LEU A 87 1.45 0.61 -4.66
CA LEU A 87 1.96 1.98 -4.73
C LEU A 87 1.27 2.90 -3.73
N ARG A 88 -0.03 2.76 -3.54
CA ARG A 88 -0.75 3.55 -2.54
C ARG A 88 -0.21 3.28 -1.14
N LEU A 89 -0.05 2.00 -0.80
CA LEU A 89 0.49 1.60 0.49
C LEU A 89 1.92 2.10 0.67
N GLY A 90 2.78 1.89 -0.33
CA GLY A 90 4.17 2.32 -0.28
C GLY A 90 4.31 3.83 -0.16
N THR A 91 3.51 4.58 -0.90
CA THR A 91 3.52 6.05 -0.84
C THR A 91 3.11 6.54 0.55
N TYR A 92 2.05 5.95 1.13
CA TYR A 92 1.66 6.31 2.49
C TYR A 92 2.81 6.06 3.47
N GLU A 93 3.38 4.87 3.45
CA GLU A 93 4.43 4.51 4.39
C GLU A 93 5.68 5.38 4.20
N LEU A 94 6.04 5.66 2.95
CA LEU A 94 7.19 6.50 2.62
C LEU A 94 7.06 7.92 3.17
N LEU A 95 5.88 8.51 3.07
CA LEU A 95 5.68 9.94 3.38
C LEU A 95 5.15 10.21 4.77
N TRP A 96 4.43 9.29 5.41
CA TRP A 96 3.77 9.54 6.69
C TRP A 96 4.18 8.61 7.84
N GLU A 97 4.98 7.57 7.57
CA GLU A 97 5.50 6.69 8.62
C GLU A 97 6.99 6.96 8.81
N ASP A 98 7.28 8.01 9.57
CA ASP A 98 8.66 8.53 9.69
C ASP A 98 9.64 7.56 10.35
N ASP A 99 9.16 6.59 11.12
CA ASP A 99 10.02 5.61 11.78
C ASP A 99 10.42 4.44 10.88
N VAL A 100 9.90 4.38 9.65
CA VAL A 100 10.26 3.33 8.70
C VAL A 100 11.29 3.89 7.70
N PRO A 101 12.48 3.29 7.61
CA PRO A 101 13.49 3.75 6.64
C PRO A 101 12.97 3.66 5.20
N ASP A 102 13.29 4.64 4.39
CA ASP A 102 12.83 4.69 3.00
C ASP A 102 13.20 3.44 2.21
N ALA A 103 14.43 2.92 2.41
CA ALA A 103 14.88 1.72 1.71
C ALA A 103 14.03 0.49 2.07
N VAL A 104 13.55 0.42 3.30
CA VAL A 104 12.68 -0.68 3.74
C VAL A 104 11.32 -0.57 3.04
N VAL A 105 10.77 0.64 2.92
CA VAL A 105 9.50 0.85 2.23
C VAL A 105 9.60 0.37 0.78
N LEU A 106 10.67 0.77 0.08
CA LEU A 106 10.87 0.37 -1.32
C LEU A 106 11.00 -1.14 -1.46
N ASP A 107 11.84 -1.77 -0.62
CA ASP A 107 12.04 -3.21 -0.64
C ASP A 107 10.74 -3.98 -0.43
N GLU A 108 9.96 -3.57 0.56
CA GLU A 108 8.71 -4.25 0.90
C GLU A 108 7.67 -4.11 -0.23
N ALA A 109 7.58 -2.94 -0.84
CA ALA A 109 6.69 -2.71 -1.96
C ALA A 109 7.08 -3.58 -3.17
N VAL A 110 8.37 -3.66 -3.46
CA VAL A 110 8.89 -4.50 -4.54
C VAL A 110 8.57 -5.98 -4.29
N GLN A 111 8.71 -6.44 -3.05
CA GLN A 111 8.38 -7.82 -2.70
C GLN A 111 6.89 -8.12 -2.89
N LEU A 112 6.01 -7.19 -2.52
CA LEU A 112 4.57 -7.36 -2.75
C LEU A 112 4.27 -7.43 -4.25
N ALA A 113 4.91 -6.59 -5.05
CA ALA A 113 4.74 -6.62 -6.51
C ALA A 113 5.21 -7.95 -7.10
N LYS A 114 6.32 -8.50 -6.61
CA LYS A 114 6.83 -9.80 -7.04
C LYS A 114 5.86 -10.92 -6.71
N GLU A 115 5.25 -10.87 -5.55
CA GLU A 115 4.35 -11.92 -5.08
C GLU A 115 2.99 -11.89 -5.79
N PHE A 116 2.46 -10.70 -6.06
CA PHE A 116 1.06 -10.57 -6.47
C PHE A 116 0.85 -10.02 -7.87
N SER A 117 1.87 -9.53 -8.57
CA SER A 117 1.67 -8.88 -9.84
C SER A 117 2.50 -9.51 -10.98
N THR A 118 2.70 -8.76 -12.06
CA THR A 118 3.40 -9.26 -13.25
C THR A 118 4.91 -9.09 -13.15
N ASP A 119 5.66 -9.70 -14.06
CA ASP A 119 7.13 -9.64 -14.07
C ASP A 119 7.67 -8.22 -14.25
N GLU A 120 6.90 -7.33 -14.86
CA GLU A 120 7.31 -5.94 -15.08
C GLU A 120 7.04 -5.04 -13.88
N SER A 121 6.14 -5.44 -13.01
CA SER A 121 5.66 -4.62 -11.91
C SER A 121 6.72 -4.26 -10.87
N PRO A 122 7.63 -5.17 -10.46
CA PRO A 122 8.65 -4.79 -9.47
C PRO A 122 9.50 -3.60 -9.90
N ALA A 123 9.93 -3.56 -11.17
CA ALA A 123 10.73 -2.45 -11.69
C ALA A 123 9.92 -1.16 -11.74
N PHE A 124 8.67 -1.22 -12.18
CA PHE A 124 7.79 -0.07 -12.24
C PHE A 124 7.52 0.50 -10.84
N VAL A 125 7.17 -0.36 -9.89
CA VAL A 125 6.90 0.04 -8.50
C VAL A 125 8.14 0.67 -7.88
N ASN A 126 9.29 0.04 -8.04
CA ASN A 126 10.54 0.56 -7.51
C ASN A 126 10.87 1.93 -8.10
N GLY A 127 10.74 2.08 -9.42
CA GLY A 127 11.05 3.32 -10.11
C GLY A 127 10.19 4.49 -9.64
N LEU A 128 8.89 4.28 -9.50
CA LEU A 128 7.98 5.34 -9.06
C LEU A 128 8.21 5.72 -7.61
N LEU A 129 8.35 4.73 -6.71
CA LEU A 129 8.60 5.01 -5.30
C LEU A 129 9.98 5.65 -5.09
N ALA A 130 11.00 5.23 -5.84
CA ALA A 130 12.33 5.86 -5.77
C ALA A 130 12.26 7.33 -6.19
N ARG A 131 11.45 7.64 -7.20
CA ARG A 131 11.23 9.02 -7.61
C ARG A 131 10.60 9.84 -6.50
N LEU A 132 9.58 9.31 -5.85
CA LEU A 132 8.94 9.98 -4.72
C LEU A 132 9.90 10.13 -3.54
N MET A 133 10.75 9.13 -3.30
CA MET A 133 11.78 9.20 -2.25
C MET A 133 12.75 10.34 -2.51
N GLU A 134 13.22 10.50 -3.74
CA GLU A 134 14.10 11.63 -4.12
C GLU A 134 13.44 12.98 -3.85
N LEU A 135 12.15 13.08 -4.15
CA LEU A 135 11.40 14.32 -4.05
C LEU A 135 10.87 14.59 -2.65
N LYS A 136 10.95 13.60 -1.76
CA LYS A 136 10.36 13.67 -0.41
C LYS A 136 10.63 14.97 0.33
N PRO A 137 11.88 15.50 0.35
CA PRO A 137 12.14 16.75 1.08
C PRO A 137 11.39 17.95 0.54
N THR A 138 10.96 17.92 -0.70
CA THR A 138 10.26 19.03 -1.37
C THR A 138 8.76 18.86 -1.45
N LEU A 139 8.25 17.65 -1.15
CA LEU A 139 6.82 17.38 -1.28
C LEU A 139 6.03 17.89 -0.08
N LYS A 140 4.91 18.54 -0.35
CA LYS A 140 3.93 18.91 0.69
C LYS A 140 3.01 17.72 0.91
N ARG A 141 2.83 17.38 2.16
CA ARG A 141 2.07 16.18 2.55
C ARG A 141 0.66 16.48 3.02
#